data_ddee9b69585ca86641430b5bdbd6df75
#
_entry.id   ddee9b69585ca86641430b5bdbd6df75
#
_cell.length_a   1.000
_cell.length_b   1.000
_cell.length_c   1.000
_cell.angle_alpha   90.00
_cell.angle_beta   90.00
_cell.angle_gamma   90.00
#
_symmetry.space_group_name_H-M   'P 1'
#
loop_
_entity.id
_entity.type
_entity.pdbx_description
1 polymer ?
#
loop_
_entity_poly.entity_id
_entity_poly.type
_entity_poly.pdbx_seq_one_letter_code
_entity_poly.pdbx_strand_id
1 'polypeptide(L)'
;VRSVVYSHSGLINGNPFVLCRMRKMEMGTKTYYGHKTIYWTTREYGSDGKMKTEHHSQTLTASVTAPYPGYYEKTRLIYGNVAAPNLTFYRKKNGLASCKGSLSYRWHRLKLHNKARNLSKGDYAMMTNEDFEVAFDTSNRNDNQQFALLFTPLAQANMLKLLQDDDVGYGDDFDFVKDHMINTIIPDHIQAIDLD
;
A
#
# COMPACT_ATOMS: atom_id res chain seq x y z
N VAL A 1 14.84 -8.69 -7.42
CA VAL A 1 15.39 -9.63 -6.43
C VAL A 1 14.65 -9.43 -5.13
N ARG A 2 14.30 -10.53 -4.44
CA ARG A 2 13.67 -10.51 -3.12
C ARG A 2 14.55 -11.28 -2.14
N SER A 3 14.73 -10.75 -0.95
CA SER A 3 15.43 -11.43 0.14
C SER A 3 14.64 -11.32 1.43
N VAL A 4 14.73 -12.32 2.28
CA VAL A 4 14.21 -12.26 3.65
C VAL A 4 15.27 -11.57 4.50
N VAL A 5 14.89 -10.50 5.18
CA VAL A 5 15.77 -9.74 6.09
C VAL A 5 15.63 -10.28 7.51
N TYR A 6 14.39 -10.59 7.89
CA TYR A 6 14.05 -11.07 9.23
C TYR A 6 12.92 -12.09 9.14
N SER A 7 12.94 -13.11 10.00
CA SER A 7 11.83 -14.04 10.14
C SER A 7 11.73 -14.56 11.58
N HIS A 8 10.51 -14.62 12.06
CA HIS A 8 10.16 -15.20 13.36
C HIS A 8 8.95 -16.11 13.18
N SER A 9 8.95 -17.28 13.79
CA SER A 9 7.86 -18.26 13.65
C SER A 9 7.41 -18.76 15.01
N GLY A 10 6.17 -19.23 15.08
CA GLY A 10 5.58 -19.74 16.30
C GLY A 10 4.17 -20.28 16.07
N LEU A 11 3.41 -20.37 17.16
CA LEU A 11 2.01 -20.81 17.17
C LEU A 11 1.13 -19.73 17.80
N ILE A 12 0.02 -19.39 17.13
CA ILE A 12 -1.05 -18.54 17.67
C ILE A 12 -2.32 -19.38 17.73
N ASN A 13 -2.83 -19.65 18.94
CA ASN A 13 -4.01 -20.48 19.15
C ASN A 13 -3.93 -21.83 18.40
N GLY A 14 -2.75 -22.47 18.44
CA GLY A 14 -2.50 -23.73 17.74
C GLY A 14 -2.24 -23.64 16.25
N ASN A 15 -2.37 -22.46 15.63
CA ASN A 15 -2.09 -22.25 14.22
C ASN A 15 -0.63 -21.80 14.02
N PRO A 16 0.11 -22.40 13.10
CA PRO A 16 1.47 -21.97 12.79
C PRO A 16 1.48 -20.60 12.13
N PHE A 17 2.44 -19.76 12.51
CA PHE A 17 2.64 -18.47 11.88
C PHE A 17 4.12 -18.19 11.57
N VAL A 18 4.35 -17.33 10.61
CA VAL A 18 5.65 -16.71 10.30
C VAL A 18 5.44 -15.22 10.15
N LEU A 19 6.13 -14.44 10.96
CA LEU A 19 6.33 -13.02 10.74
C LEU A 19 7.62 -12.86 9.95
N CYS A 20 7.57 -12.25 8.78
CA CYS A 20 8.75 -12.05 7.95
C CYS A 20 8.81 -10.64 7.39
N ARG A 21 10.03 -10.07 7.37
CA ARG A 21 10.36 -8.83 6.66
C ARG A 21 11.11 -9.20 5.40
N MET A 22 10.57 -8.80 4.26
CA MET A 22 11.15 -9.07 2.96
C MET A 22 11.59 -7.76 2.30
N ARG A 23 12.83 -7.75 1.80
CA ARG A 23 13.38 -6.66 1.01
C ARG A 23 13.20 -6.95 -0.47
N LYS A 24 12.66 -6.00 -1.20
CA LYS A 24 12.55 -6.01 -2.66
C LYS A 24 13.42 -4.90 -3.23
N MET A 25 14.22 -5.22 -4.24
CA MET A 25 14.95 -4.24 -5.02
C MET A 25 14.19 -3.95 -6.30
N GLU A 26 13.99 -2.68 -6.59
CA GLU A 26 13.49 -2.19 -7.88
C GLU A 26 14.49 -1.23 -8.48
N MET A 27 14.73 -1.35 -9.79
CA MET A 27 15.59 -0.39 -10.50
C MET A 27 14.76 0.83 -10.88
N GLY A 28 15.11 1.94 -10.29
CA GLY A 28 14.64 3.26 -10.68
C GLY A 28 15.71 4.04 -11.44
N THR A 29 15.50 5.33 -11.60
CA THR A 29 16.48 6.26 -12.18
C THR A 29 16.69 7.43 -11.24
N LYS A 30 17.93 7.92 -11.16
CA LYS A 30 18.28 9.13 -10.43
C LYS A 30 19.03 10.09 -11.36
N THR A 31 18.58 11.33 -11.37
CA THR A 31 19.25 12.38 -12.14
C THR A 31 20.22 13.14 -11.26
N TYR A 32 21.46 13.23 -11.70
CA TYR A 32 22.53 13.97 -11.06
C TYR A 32 22.75 15.26 -11.85
N TYR A 33 22.98 16.36 -11.14
CA TYR A 33 23.20 17.68 -11.72
C TYR A 33 24.64 18.12 -11.39
N GLY A 34 25.34 18.61 -12.41
CA GLY A 34 26.61 19.30 -12.25
C GLY A 34 26.46 20.75 -12.69
N HIS A 35 27.10 21.65 -11.95
CA HIS A 35 27.08 23.08 -12.26
C HIS A 35 28.52 23.58 -12.33
N LYS A 36 28.80 24.44 -13.32
CA LYS A 36 30.08 25.15 -13.45
C LYS A 36 29.82 26.57 -13.89
N THR A 37 30.25 27.52 -13.07
CA THR A 37 30.21 28.95 -13.46
C THR A 37 31.47 29.29 -14.23
N ILE A 38 31.30 29.86 -15.40
CA ILE A 38 32.36 30.43 -16.21
C ILE A 38 32.29 31.95 -16.12
N TYR A 39 33.45 32.58 -16.14
CA TYR A 39 33.61 34.02 -16.10
C TYR A 39 34.39 34.48 -17.29
N TRP A 40 33.97 35.59 -17.93
CA TRP A 40 34.72 36.21 -18.99
C TRP A 40 34.57 37.73 -18.92
N THR A 41 35.43 38.44 -19.61
CA THR A 41 35.39 39.88 -19.69
C THR A 41 35.29 40.32 -21.17
N THR A 42 34.45 41.29 -21.45
CA THR A 42 34.44 42.02 -22.74
C THR A 42 34.99 43.40 -22.54
N ARG A 43 35.64 43.91 -23.59
CA ARG A 43 36.16 45.28 -23.64
C ARG A 43 35.56 45.96 -24.81
N GLU A 44 34.89 47.08 -24.56
CA GLU A 44 34.24 47.89 -25.61
C GLU A 44 34.67 49.35 -25.45
N TYR A 45 34.77 50.06 -26.56
CA TYR A 45 34.99 51.51 -26.54
C TYR A 45 33.65 52.22 -26.34
N GLY A 46 33.53 52.98 -25.27
CA GLY A 46 32.38 53.82 -25.05
C GLY A 46 32.31 54.96 -26.04
N SER A 47 31.16 55.62 -26.14
CA SER A 47 30.96 56.83 -26.99
C SER A 47 31.84 58.00 -26.61
N ASP A 48 32.47 57.97 -25.45
CA ASP A 48 33.43 58.96 -24.89
C ASP A 48 34.89 58.60 -25.27
N GLY A 49 35.12 57.60 -26.10
CA GLY A 49 36.43 57.13 -26.56
C GLY A 49 37.24 56.38 -25.47
N LYS A 50 36.64 56.10 -24.31
CA LYS A 50 37.32 55.34 -23.26
C LYS A 50 36.97 53.85 -23.35
N MET A 51 37.98 53.02 -23.06
CA MET A 51 37.78 51.57 -22.97
C MET A 51 37.06 51.18 -21.69
N LYS A 52 35.89 50.54 -21.82
CA LYS A 52 35.11 50.00 -20.72
C LYS A 52 35.26 48.47 -20.69
N THR A 53 35.53 47.95 -19.54
CA THR A 53 35.63 46.49 -19.31
C THR A 53 34.36 46.03 -18.58
N GLU A 54 33.67 45.09 -19.16
CA GLU A 54 32.49 44.45 -18.55
C GLU A 54 32.81 43.01 -18.17
N HIS A 55 32.43 42.65 -16.96
CA HIS A 55 32.60 41.30 -16.42
C HIS A 55 31.28 40.53 -16.55
N HIS A 56 31.38 39.35 -17.12
CA HIS A 56 30.24 38.48 -17.34
C HIS A 56 30.45 37.15 -16.58
N SER A 57 29.34 36.52 -16.20
CA SER A 57 29.35 35.17 -15.68
C SER A 57 28.17 34.42 -16.20
N GLN A 58 28.33 33.11 -16.41
CA GLN A 58 27.25 32.22 -16.77
C GLN A 58 27.45 30.87 -16.07
N THR A 59 26.38 30.38 -15.46
CA THR A 59 26.40 29.04 -14.89
C THR A 59 25.91 28.03 -15.92
N LEU A 60 26.77 27.12 -16.27
CA LEU A 60 26.44 25.98 -17.12
C LEU A 60 25.91 24.85 -16.21
N THR A 61 24.84 24.25 -16.61
CA THR A 61 24.24 23.09 -15.92
C THR A 61 24.24 21.91 -16.87
N ALA A 62 24.76 20.79 -16.40
CA ALA A 62 24.67 19.50 -17.07
C ALA A 62 23.94 18.53 -16.17
N SER A 63 23.15 17.62 -16.74
CA SER A 63 22.51 16.54 -16.00
C SER A 63 22.77 15.20 -16.66
N VAL A 64 22.90 14.18 -15.82
CA VAL A 64 23.02 12.78 -16.25
C VAL A 64 22.03 11.94 -15.45
N THR A 65 21.25 11.13 -16.15
CA THR A 65 20.33 10.18 -15.53
C THR A 65 20.96 8.79 -15.56
N ALA A 66 21.10 8.19 -14.39
CA ALA A 66 21.66 6.85 -14.23
C ALA A 66 20.68 5.91 -13.52
N PRO A 67 20.74 4.60 -13.80
CA PRO A 67 20.00 3.61 -13.03
C PRO A 67 20.37 3.69 -11.55
N TYR A 68 19.34 3.61 -10.67
CA TYR A 68 19.52 3.67 -9.23
C TYR A 68 18.68 2.58 -8.56
N PRO A 69 19.26 1.68 -7.77
CA PRO A 69 18.51 0.65 -7.05
C PRO A 69 17.76 1.28 -5.87
N GLY A 70 16.43 1.14 -5.87
CA GLY A 70 15.56 1.42 -4.73
C GLY A 70 15.28 0.14 -3.95
N TYR A 71 15.39 0.20 -2.63
CA TYR A 71 15.09 -0.90 -1.74
C TYR A 71 13.82 -0.60 -0.95
N TYR A 72 12.89 -1.57 -0.94
CA TYR A 72 11.64 -1.51 -0.19
C TYR A 72 11.56 -2.72 0.73
N GLU A 73 11.18 -2.49 1.97
CA GLU A 73 10.92 -3.55 2.91
C GLU A 73 9.41 -3.66 3.17
N LYS A 74 8.91 -4.88 3.28
CA LYS A 74 7.54 -5.17 3.66
C LYS A 74 7.51 -6.28 4.67
N THR A 75 6.88 -6.00 5.79
CA THR A 75 6.58 -6.98 6.83
C THR A 75 5.28 -7.69 6.49
N ARG A 76 5.24 -8.99 6.72
CA ARG A 76 4.07 -9.84 6.52
C ARG A 76 3.93 -10.81 7.67
N LEU A 77 2.70 -10.96 8.14
CA LEU A 77 2.30 -12.04 9.00
C LEU A 77 1.62 -13.10 8.13
N ILE A 78 2.20 -14.28 8.03
CA ILE A 78 1.66 -15.42 7.30
C ILE A 78 1.27 -16.46 8.33
N TYR A 79 0.03 -16.95 8.30
CA TYR A 79 -0.41 -17.99 9.23
C TYR A 79 -1.30 -19.03 8.55
N GLY A 80 -1.18 -20.26 9.03
CA GLY A 80 -2.03 -21.39 8.61
C GLY A 80 -3.33 -21.40 9.38
N ASN A 81 -4.46 -21.67 8.70
CA ASN A 81 -5.75 -21.89 9.34
C ASN A 81 -6.57 -22.85 8.48
N VAL A 82 -7.07 -23.93 9.08
CA VAL A 82 -7.92 -24.93 8.42
C VAL A 82 -9.36 -24.44 8.22
N ALA A 83 -9.76 -23.32 8.81
CA ALA A 83 -11.08 -22.77 8.61
C ALA A 83 -11.26 -22.25 7.18
N ALA A 84 -12.37 -22.63 6.53
CA ALA A 84 -12.69 -22.28 5.16
C ALA A 84 -11.54 -22.62 4.16
N PRO A 85 -11.21 -23.92 3.98
CA PRO A 85 -10.00 -24.35 3.28
C PRO A 85 -10.00 -24.06 1.79
N ASN A 86 -11.16 -23.84 1.17
CA ASN A 86 -11.27 -23.55 -0.27
C ASN A 86 -11.52 -22.05 -0.54
N LEU A 87 -11.61 -21.23 0.51
CA LEU A 87 -11.87 -19.82 0.38
C LEU A 87 -10.61 -19.07 -0.08
N THR A 88 -10.80 -18.24 -1.11
CA THR A 88 -9.80 -17.27 -1.55
C THR A 88 -10.41 -15.89 -1.63
N PHE A 89 -9.70 -14.88 -1.15
CA PHE A 89 -10.01 -13.48 -1.34
C PHE A 89 -8.78 -12.60 -1.14
N TYR A 90 -8.87 -11.40 -1.66
CA TYR A 90 -7.92 -10.32 -1.39
C TYR A 90 -8.67 -9.09 -0.90
N ARG A 91 -8.34 -8.65 0.29
CA ARG A 91 -8.78 -7.39 0.86
C ARG A 91 -7.65 -6.37 0.77
N LYS A 92 -7.97 -5.18 0.29
CA LYS A 92 -7.08 -4.03 0.31
C LYS A 92 -7.64 -2.98 1.27
N LYS A 93 -6.77 -2.33 2.05
CA LYS A 93 -7.18 -1.20 2.89
C LYS A 93 -7.86 -0.12 2.05
N ASN A 94 -8.92 0.49 2.55
CA ASN A 94 -9.69 1.49 1.82
C ASN A 94 -10.12 2.71 2.64
N GLY A 95 -9.94 2.69 3.97
CA GLY A 95 -10.29 3.77 4.88
C GLY A 95 -11.79 4.06 5.00
N LEU A 96 -12.66 3.19 4.46
CA LEU A 96 -14.11 3.44 4.45
C LEU A 96 -14.78 3.14 5.79
N ALA A 97 -14.12 2.40 6.67
CA ALA A 97 -14.63 2.10 8.01
C ALA A 97 -14.86 3.38 8.85
N SER A 98 -13.94 4.33 8.75
CA SER A 98 -13.98 5.61 9.50
C SER A 98 -14.78 6.70 8.77
N CYS A 99 -15.18 6.48 7.50
CA CYS A 99 -15.85 7.47 6.66
C CYS A 99 -17.31 7.15 6.40
N LYS A 100 -18.01 6.48 7.31
CA LYS A 100 -19.43 6.12 7.17
C LYS A 100 -20.29 7.33 6.84
N GLY A 101 -21.11 7.22 5.78
CA GLY A 101 -21.99 8.29 5.31
C GLY A 101 -21.35 9.26 4.30
N SER A 102 -20.04 9.20 4.05
CA SER A 102 -19.39 10.00 3.02
C SER A 102 -19.87 9.64 1.60
N LEU A 103 -19.61 10.52 0.63
CA LEU A 103 -19.94 10.25 -0.78
C LEU A 103 -19.20 9.03 -1.31
N SER A 104 -17.93 8.86 -0.93
CA SER A 104 -17.11 7.70 -1.30
C SER A 104 -17.68 6.40 -0.74
N TYR A 105 -18.08 6.40 0.53
CA TYR A 105 -18.75 5.26 1.16
C TYR A 105 -20.06 4.89 0.44
N ARG A 106 -20.93 5.87 0.17
CA ARG A 106 -22.20 5.65 -0.52
C ARG A 106 -22.03 5.13 -1.95
N TRP A 107 -21.05 5.66 -2.66
CA TRP A 107 -20.73 5.20 -4.01
C TRP A 107 -20.19 3.76 -4.01
N HIS A 108 -19.29 3.45 -3.07
CA HIS A 108 -18.75 2.10 -2.92
C HIS A 108 -19.84 1.08 -2.58
N ARG A 109 -20.73 1.42 -1.64
CA ARG A 109 -21.91 0.62 -1.30
C ARG A 109 -22.79 0.33 -2.53
N LEU A 110 -23.09 1.33 -3.33
CA LEU A 110 -23.87 1.15 -4.58
C LEU A 110 -23.16 0.22 -5.56
N LYS A 111 -21.84 0.33 -5.67
CA LYS A 111 -21.03 -0.56 -6.51
C LYS A 111 -21.13 -2.03 -6.06
N LEU A 112 -21.10 -2.30 -4.77
CA LEU A 112 -21.25 -3.65 -4.21
C LEU A 112 -22.66 -4.20 -4.45
N HIS A 113 -23.70 -3.40 -4.23
CA HIS A 113 -25.07 -3.79 -4.56
C HIS A 113 -25.26 -4.13 -6.04
N ASN A 114 -24.73 -3.30 -6.92
CA ASN A 114 -24.79 -3.56 -8.36
C ASN A 114 -24.03 -4.84 -8.76
N LYS A 115 -22.90 -5.13 -8.07
CA LYS A 115 -22.18 -6.37 -8.28
C LYS A 115 -22.97 -7.59 -7.81
N ALA A 116 -23.58 -7.52 -6.62
CA ALA A 116 -24.38 -8.61 -6.07
C ALA A 116 -25.65 -8.91 -6.90
N ARG A 117 -26.21 -7.91 -7.61
CA ARG A 117 -27.37 -8.09 -8.49
C ARG A 117 -27.00 -8.62 -9.87
N ASN A 118 -25.75 -8.53 -10.26
CA ASN A 118 -25.32 -8.88 -11.62
C ASN A 118 -24.70 -10.28 -11.63
N LEU A 119 -25.55 -11.29 -11.74
CA LEU A 119 -25.17 -12.71 -11.78
C LEU A 119 -24.20 -13.07 -12.94
N SER A 120 -24.13 -12.23 -13.99
CA SER A 120 -23.18 -12.45 -15.08
C SER A 120 -21.74 -12.10 -14.72
N LYS A 121 -21.52 -11.41 -13.59
CA LYS A 121 -20.19 -10.99 -13.08
C LYS A 121 -19.65 -11.86 -11.95
N GLY A 122 -20.30 -12.99 -11.64
CA GLY A 122 -19.90 -13.94 -10.61
C GLY A 122 -20.94 -14.11 -9.51
N ASP A 123 -20.73 -15.07 -8.62
CA ASP A 123 -21.66 -15.49 -7.58
C ASP A 123 -21.55 -14.65 -6.29
N TYR A 124 -21.03 -13.42 -6.37
CA TYR A 124 -20.89 -12.57 -5.20
C TYR A 124 -22.25 -12.24 -4.57
N ALA A 125 -22.42 -12.60 -3.30
CA ALA A 125 -23.56 -12.24 -2.48
C ALA A 125 -23.12 -11.39 -1.29
N MET A 126 -23.81 -10.28 -1.03
CA MET A 126 -23.53 -9.45 0.14
C MET A 126 -23.94 -10.14 1.43
N MET A 127 -23.13 -9.97 2.48
CA MET A 127 -23.50 -10.35 3.84
C MET A 127 -24.57 -9.39 4.40
N THR A 128 -25.23 -9.82 5.48
CA THR A 128 -26.27 -9.01 6.15
C THR A 128 -25.72 -7.69 6.72
N ASN A 129 -24.44 -7.70 7.17
CA ASN A 129 -23.78 -6.50 7.66
C ASN A 129 -23.14 -5.72 6.50
N GLU A 130 -23.90 -4.80 5.93
CA GLU A 130 -23.45 -3.96 4.81
C GLU A 130 -22.25 -3.08 5.17
N ASP A 131 -22.19 -2.57 6.40
CA ASP A 131 -21.06 -1.74 6.85
C ASP A 131 -19.74 -2.53 6.85
N PHE A 132 -19.80 -3.79 7.26
CA PHE A 132 -18.66 -4.69 7.17
C PHE A 132 -18.27 -4.96 5.71
N GLU A 133 -19.22 -5.22 4.82
CA GLU A 133 -18.96 -5.46 3.39
C GLU A 133 -18.27 -4.27 2.72
N VAL A 134 -18.70 -3.05 3.05
CA VAL A 134 -18.14 -1.82 2.50
C VAL A 134 -16.73 -1.56 3.05
N ALA A 135 -16.54 -1.72 4.36
CA ALA A 135 -15.26 -1.45 5.02
C ALA A 135 -14.22 -2.54 4.75
N PHE A 136 -14.64 -3.81 4.73
CA PHE A 136 -13.70 -4.93 4.55
C PHE A 136 -13.43 -5.23 3.06
N ASP A 137 -14.38 -4.96 2.17
CA ASP A 137 -14.35 -5.12 0.71
C ASP A 137 -13.60 -6.35 0.20
N THR A 138 -14.25 -7.48 0.34
CA THR A 138 -13.82 -8.77 -0.23
C THR A 138 -14.77 -9.25 -1.31
N SER A 139 -15.23 -8.34 -2.14
CA SER A 139 -16.16 -8.64 -3.24
C SER A 139 -15.55 -9.56 -4.33
N ASN A 140 -14.26 -9.85 -4.23
CA ASN A 140 -13.52 -10.78 -5.09
C ASN A 140 -13.45 -12.21 -4.54
N ARG A 141 -14.13 -12.50 -3.43
CA ARG A 141 -14.16 -13.85 -2.85
C ARG A 141 -14.77 -14.88 -3.81
N ASN A 142 -14.23 -16.07 -3.79
CA ASN A 142 -14.68 -17.18 -4.64
C ASN A 142 -15.84 -17.99 -4.05
N ASP A 143 -16.04 -17.95 -2.72
CA ASP A 143 -17.02 -18.79 -2.03
C ASP A 143 -17.71 -17.99 -0.90
N ASN A 144 -18.99 -17.64 -1.10
CA ASN A 144 -19.78 -16.89 -0.12
C ASN A 144 -20.14 -17.71 1.11
N GLN A 145 -20.30 -19.03 0.98
CA GLN A 145 -20.68 -19.90 2.10
C GLN A 145 -19.51 -20.06 3.05
N GLN A 146 -18.33 -20.37 2.53
CA GLN A 146 -17.11 -20.46 3.33
C GLN A 146 -16.74 -19.11 3.94
N PHE A 147 -16.99 -18.00 3.21
CA PHE A 147 -16.79 -16.66 3.75
C PHE A 147 -17.72 -16.38 4.94
N ALA A 148 -19.01 -16.75 4.86
CA ALA A 148 -19.96 -16.60 5.95
C ALA A 148 -19.63 -17.47 7.17
N LEU A 149 -19.06 -18.67 6.95
CA LEU A 149 -18.57 -19.53 8.03
C LEU A 149 -17.34 -18.92 8.75
N LEU A 150 -16.45 -18.31 8.00
CA LEU A 150 -15.25 -17.64 8.55
C LEU A 150 -15.62 -16.33 9.25
N PHE A 151 -16.46 -15.52 8.62
CA PHE A 151 -16.92 -14.23 9.14
C PHE A 151 -18.35 -14.31 9.66
N THR A 152 -18.52 -14.96 10.81
CA THR A 152 -19.80 -14.97 11.54
C THR A 152 -20.24 -13.54 11.90
N PRO A 153 -21.52 -13.27 12.22
CA PRO A 153 -21.97 -11.92 12.59
C PRO A 153 -21.14 -11.28 13.71
N LEU A 154 -20.69 -12.05 14.68
CA LEU A 154 -19.80 -11.56 15.75
C LEU A 154 -18.40 -11.21 15.20
N ALA A 155 -17.84 -12.05 14.34
CA ALA A 155 -16.55 -11.79 13.71
C ALA A 155 -16.60 -10.54 12.82
N GLN A 156 -17.68 -10.33 12.06
CA GLN A 156 -17.90 -9.11 11.26
C GLN A 156 -17.96 -7.86 12.14
N ALA A 157 -18.70 -7.92 13.26
CA ALA A 157 -18.81 -6.80 14.20
C ALA A 157 -17.45 -6.46 14.85
N ASN A 158 -16.68 -7.48 15.25
CA ASN A 158 -15.36 -7.28 15.85
C ASN A 158 -14.35 -6.76 14.82
N MET A 159 -14.38 -7.28 13.60
CA MET A 159 -13.53 -6.79 12.50
C MET A 159 -13.85 -5.32 12.19
N LEU A 160 -15.13 -4.96 12.13
CA LEU A 160 -15.52 -3.57 11.89
C LEU A 160 -15.03 -2.62 12.99
N LYS A 161 -15.11 -3.05 14.28
CA LYS A 161 -14.52 -2.28 15.39
C LYS A 161 -13.01 -2.13 15.23
N LEU A 162 -12.30 -3.20 14.86
CA LEU A 162 -10.85 -3.15 14.61
C LEU A 162 -10.51 -2.14 13.49
N LEU A 163 -11.27 -2.16 12.40
CA LEU A 163 -11.07 -1.24 11.28
C LEU A 163 -11.36 0.23 11.62
N GLN A 164 -12.14 0.48 12.67
CA GLN A 164 -12.51 1.83 13.16
C GLN A 164 -11.64 2.32 14.31
N ASP A 165 -10.79 1.47 14.88
CA ASP A 165 -9.96 1.78 16.03
C ASP A 165 -8.62 2.39 15.59
N ASP A 166 -8.65 3.69 15.32
CA ASP A 166 -7.48 4.45 14.92
C ASP A 166 -6.54 4.80 16.10
N ASP A 167 -7.02 4.65 17.35
CA ASP A 167 -6.26 5.07 18.55
C ASP A 167 -5.27 4.00 19.03
N VAL A 168 -5.70 2.74 19.09
CA VAL A 168 -4.91 1.63 19.64
C VAL A 168 -4.55 0.63 18.55
N GLY A 169 -5.49 0.33 17.64
CA GLY A 169 -5.39 -0.73 16.64
C GLY A 169 -4.85 -0.31 15.29
N TYR A 170 -4.44 0.95 15.08
CA TYR A 170 -4.07 1.52 13.77
C TYR A 170 -5.18 1.43 12.70
N GLY A 171 -6.39 1.05 13.07
CA GLY A 171 -7.57 1.02 12.21
C GLY A 171 -7.42 0.20 10.95
N ASP A 172 -7.86 0.77 9.84
CA ASP A 172 -7.80 0.15 8.50
C ASP A 172 -6.42 0.31 7.84
N ASP A 173 -5.38 -0.24 8.47
CA ASP A 173 -3.99 -0.08 8.02
C ASP A 173 -3.33 -1.40 7.58
N PHE A 174 -4.10 -2.34 7.02
CA PHE A 174 -3.54 -3.60 6.54
C PHE A 174 -4.23 -4.12 5.28
N ASP A 175 -3.47 -4.79 4.43
CA ASP A 175 -4.00 -5.67 3.39
C ASP A 175 -4.14 -7.10 3.94
N PHE A 176 -5.15 -7.84 3.48
CA PHE A 176 -5.36 -9.23 3.88
C PHE A 176 -5.62 -10.10 2.66
N VAL A 177 -4.81 -11.14 2.52
CA VAL A 177 -4.95 -12.17 1.48
C VAL A 177 -5.25 -13.50 2.15
N LYS A 178 -6.32 -14.15 1.75
CA LYS A 178 -6.58 -15.55 2.05
C LYS A 178 -6.45 -16.37 0.77
N ASP A 179 -5.58 -17.36 0.82
CA ASP A 179 -5.38 -18.32 -0.24
C ASP A 179 -5.48 -19.72 0.34
N HIS A 180 -6.67 -20.30 0.27
CA HIS A 180 -6.98 -21.59 0.87
C HIS A 180 -6.71 -21.57 2.40
N MET A 181 -5.84 -22.44 2.88
CA MET A 181 -5.49 -22.52 4.31
C MET A 181 -4.42 -21.49 4.73
N ILE A 182 -3.88 -20.71 3.81
CA ILE A 182 -2.85 -19.72 4.10
C ILE A 182 -3.46 -18.32 4.14
N ASN A 183 -3.17 -17.60 5.21
CA ASN A 183 -3.58 -16.23 5.41
C ASN A 183 -2.34 -15.34 5.48
N THR A 184 -2.38 -14.21 4.80
CA THR A 184 -1.29 -13.23 4.81
C THR A 184 -1.85 -11.86 5.15
N ILE A 185 -1.37 -11.27 6.24
CA ILE A 185 -1.66 -9.90 6.63
C ILE A 185 -0.42 -9.05 6.35
N ILE A 186 -0.64 -7.90 5.74
CA ILE A 186 0.41 -6.95 5.36
C ILE A 186 0.07 -5.61 6.00
N PRO A 187 0.48 -5.36 7.25
CA PRO A 187 0.26 -4.10 7.92
C PRO A 187 1.23 -3.03 7.40
N ASP A 188 0.76 -1.80 7.20
CA ASP A 188 1.63 -0.72 6.74
C ASP A 188 2.36 -0.03 7.91
N HIS A 189 1.74 0.09 9.09
CA HIS A 189 2.37 0.72 10.26
C HIS A 189 3.66 0.02 10.71
N ILE A 190 3.74 -1.31 10.62
CA ILE A 190 4.93 -2.08 10.99
C ILE A 190 6.13 -1.80 10.07
N GLN A 191 5.90 -1.21 8.89
CA GLN A 191 7.00 -0.82 7.99
C GLN A 191 7.88 0.29 8.59
N ALA A 192 7.33 1.09 9.49
CA ALA A 192 8.02 2.19 10.17
C ALA A 192 8.65 1.79 11.52
N ILE A 193 8.37 0.59 12.02
CA ILE A 193 8.89 0.10 13.31
C ILE A 193 10.19 -0.65 13.08
N ASP A 194 11.24 -0.25 13.80
CA ASP A 194 12.47 -1.01 13.92
C ASP A 194 12.20 -2.23 14.81
N LEU A 195 12.45 -3.42 14.29
CA LEU A 195 12.22 -4.69 14.99
C LEU A 195 13.53 -5.36 15.43
N ASP A 196 14.67 -4.67 15.30
CA ASP A 196 15.99 -5.16 15.72
C ASP A 196 16.22 -4.97 17.23
#